data_8cdedfc6ba2ae6645ec6fe97b9cc53dd
#
_entry.id   8cdedfc6ba2ae6645ec6fe97b9cc53dd
#
_cell.length_a   1.000
_cell.length_b   1.000
_cell.length_c   1.000
_cell.angle_alpha   90.00
_cell.angle_beta   90.00
_cell.angle_gamma   90.00
#
_symmetry.space_group_name_H-M   'P 1'
#
loop_
_entity.id
_entity.type
_entity.pdbx_description
1 polymer ?
#
loop_
_entity_poly.entity_id
_entity_poly.type
_entity_poly.pdbx_seq_one_letter_code
_entity_poly.pdbx_strand_id
1 'polypeptide(L)'
;KKRGHIINIGSIAGLYPLSSSVYGGSKGAVHLISQNLRLELTGTGVRCTEINPGRVDTEFFDIAFDNKKDAMNMKKGLKMLTPTDIAQSILFAIESPAHVNISLIEITPTEQAPGGVKIEKVK
;
A
#
# COMPACT_ATOMS: atom_id res chain seq x y z
N LYS A 1 -2.02 -24.58 -15.18
CA LYS A 1 -0.71 -24.43 -14.52
C LYS A 1 -0.93 -23.93 -13.10
N LYS A 2 -0.34 -24.62 -12.12
CA LYS A 2 -0.41 -24.23 -10.71
C LYS A 2 0.71 -23.23 -10.37
N ARG A 3 0.78 -22.12 -11.11
CA ARG A 3 1.77 -21.07 -10.91
C ARG A 3 1.16 -19.72 -11.22
N GLY A 4 1.38 -18.79 -10.36
CA GLY A 4 0.93 -17.41 -10.53
C GLY A 4 1.24 -16.58 -9.31
N HIS A 5 1.07 -15.28 -9.44
CA HIS A 5 1.26 -14.36 -8.34
C HIS A 5 0.27 -13.22 -8.48
N ILE A 6 -0.63 -13.08 -7.52
CA ILE A 6 -1.59 -11.98 -7.45
C ILE A 6 -0.96 -10.89 -6.59
N ILE A 7 -0.88 -9.68 -7.12
CA ILE A 7 -0.40 -8.50 -6.38
C ILE A 7 -1.58 -7.54 -6.26
N ASN A 8 -2.01 -7.28 -5.05
CA ASN A 8 -3.06 -6.31 -4.74
C ASN A 8 -2.45 -5.04 -4.15
N ILE A 9 -2.85 -3.90 -4.66
CA ILE A 9 -2.41 -2.61 -4.14
C ILE A 9 -3.47 -2.07 -3.20
N GLY A 10 -3.15 -2.10 -1.92
CA GLY A 10 -3.97 -1.54 -0.86
C GLY A 10 -3.51 -0.17 -0.42
N SER A 11 -3.54 0.05 0.87
CA SER A 11 -3.09 1.30 1.51
C SER A 11 -2.94 1.06 3.02
N ILE A 12 -2.11 1.86 3.67
CA ILE A 12 -2.10 1.93 5.14
C ILE A 12 -3.48 2.31 5.69
N ALA A 13 -4.31 2.99 4.90
CA ALA A 13 -5.70 3.31 5.27
C ALA A 13 -6.57 2.07 5.45
N GLY A 14 -6.17 0.93 4.89
CA GLY A 14 -6.83 -0.37 5.14
C GLY A 14 -6.30 -1.11 6.36
N LEU A 15 -5.15 -0.67 6.90
CA LEU A 15 -4.51 -1.27 8.08
C LEU A 15 -4.77 -0.47 9.35
N TYR A 16 -4.90 0.84 9.22
CA TYR A 16 -5.04 1.77 10.35
C TYR A 16 -6.18 2.76 10.13
N PRO A 17 -6.84 3.20 11.20
CA PRO A 17 -7.88 4.24 11.08
C PRO A 17 -7.23 5.61 10.77
N LEU A 18 -7.60 6.19 9.64
CA LEU A 18 -7.09 7.48 9.17
C LEU A 18 -8.19 8.54 9.02
N SER A 19 -9.28 8.43 9.78
CA SER A 19 -10.43 9.35 9.74
C SER A 19 -11.06 9.48 8.34
N SER A 20 -11.03 8.40 7.55
CA SER A 20 -11.61 8.34 6.21
C SER A 20 -12.42 7.05 6.08
N SER A 21 -13.71 7.11 6.45
CA SER A 21 -14.54 5.91 6.60
C SER A 21 -14.72 5.14 5.29
N VAL A 22 -15.08 5.82 4.20
CA VAL A 22 -15.35 5.16 2.92
C VAL A 22 -14.05 4.71 2.25
N TYR A 23 -13.07 5.58 2.13
CA TYR A 23 -11.77 5.22 1.56
C TYR A 23 -11.07 4.14 2.38
N GLY A 24 -10.99 4.34 3.70
CA GLY A 24 -10.40 3.34 4.60
C GLY A 24 -11.15 2.02 4.55
N GLY A 25 -12.48 2.06 4.51
CA GLY A 25 -13.30 0.86 4.35
C GLY A 25 -13.02 0.12 3.04
N SER A 26 -12.88 0.85 1.93
CA SER A 26 -12.55 0.25 0.63
C SER A 26 -11.17 -0.41 0.64
N LYS A 27 -10.19 0.22 1.25
CA LYS A 27 -8.82 -0.34 1.37
C LYS A 27 -8.75 -1.47 2.41
N GLY A 28 -9.58 -1.41 3.45
CA GLY A 28 -9.76 -2.52 4.39
C GLY A 28 -10.35 -3.75 3.71
N ALA A 29 -11.27 -3.54 2.77
CA ALA A 29 -11.79 -4.63 1.94
C ALA A 29 -10.68 -5.27 1.10
N VAL A 30 -9.82 -4.50 0.46
CA VAL A 30 -8.67 -5.03 -0.30
C VAL A 30 -7.75 -5.86 0.61
N HIS A 31 -7.49 -5.37 1.82
CA HIS A 31 -6.68 -6.10 2.81
C HIS A 31 -7.28 -7.45 3.15
N LEU A 32 -8.56 -7.50 3.51
CA LEU A 32 -9.22 -8.75 3.88
C LEU A 32 -9.41 -9.68 2.69
N ILE A 33 -9.70 -9.15 1.50
CA ILE A 33 -9.76 -9.93 0.27
C ILE A 33 -8.41 -10.63 0.02
N SER A 34 -7.30 -9.93 0.19
CA SER A 34 -5.96 -10.50 0.00
C SER A 34 -5.68 -11.63 0.98
N GLN A 35 -6.09 -11.48 2.23
CA GLN A 35 -5.95 -12.53 3.24
C GLN A 35 -6.81 -13.75 2.90
N ASN A 36 -8.06 -13.56 2.49
CA ASN A 36 -8.96 -14.64 2.11
C ASN A 36 -8.47 -15.37 0.85
N LEU A 37 -7.96 -14.63 -0.14
CA LEU A 37 -7.35 -15.24 -1.34
C LEU A 37 -6.20 -16.17 -0.98
N ARG A 38 -5.38 -15.81 0.00
CA ARG A 38 -4.31 -16.68 0.45
C ARG A 38 -4.82 -18.01 1.00
N LEU A 39 -5.92 -17.97 1.75
CA LEU A 39 -6.57 -19.19 2.25
C LEU A 39 -7.14 -20.03 1.11
N GLU A 40 -7.88 -19.39 0.20
CA GLU A 40 -8.52 -20.06 -0.93
C GLU A 40 -7.50 -20.68 -1.89
N LEU A 41 -6.34 -20.06 -2.05
CA LEU A 41 -5.29 -20.49 -2.96
C LEU A 41 -4.27 -21.45 -2.32
N THR A 42 -4.45 -21.81 -1.06
CA THR A 42 -3.55 -22.75 -0.37
C THR A 42 -3.48 -24.08 -1.12
N GLY A 43 -2.27 -24.55 -1.36
CA GLY A 43 -2.02 -25.81 -2.08
C GLY A 43 -2.04 -25.69 -3.60
N THR A 44 -2.39 -24.53 -4.17
CA THR A 44 -2.41 -24.34 -5.63
C THR A 44 -1.06 -23.95 -6.21
N GLY A 45 -0.14 -23.43 -5.39
CA GLY A 45 1.11 -22.84 -5.85
C GLY A 45 0.98 -21.40 -6.34
N VAL A 46 -0.23 -20.82 -6.30
CA VAL A 46 -0.45 -19.40 -6.60
C VAL A 46 -0.16 -18.58 -5.35
N ARG A 47 0.67 -17.56 -5.50
CA ARG A 47 1.02 -16.64 -4.42
C ARG A 47 0.10 -15.42 -4.42
N CYS A 48 -0.08 -14.80 -3.26
CA CYS A 48 -0.83 -13.56 -3.13
C CYS A 48 -0.08 -12.61 -2.20
N THR A 49 0.20 -11.41 -2.69
CA THR A 49 0.89 -10.35 -1.96
C THR A 49 0.05 -9.09 -1.99
N GLU A 50 -0.08 -8.42 -0.85
CA GLU A 50 -0.63 -7.06 -0.83
C GLU A 50 0.47 -6.05 -0.52
N ILE A 51 0.42 -4.93 -1.23
CA ILE A 51 1.30 -3.79 -1.01
C ILE A 51 0.45 -2.68 -0.41
N ASN A 52 0.83 -2.22 0.78
CA ASN A 52 0.08 -1.19 1.51
C ASN A 52 0.98 0.04 1.69
N PRO A 53 0.96 0.96 0.70
CA PRO A 53 1.78 2.16 0.78
C PRO A 53 1.17 3.23 1.68
N GLY A 54 2.06 4.05 2.25
CA GLY A 54 1.71 5.35 2.81
C GLY A 54 1.62 6.39 1.70
N ARG A 55 2.14 7.59 1.96
CA ARG A 55 2.05 8.69 0.98
C ARG A 55 3.01 8.50 -0.18
N VAL A 56 2.44 8.42 -1.37
CA VAL A 56 3.18 8.29 -2.63
C VAL A 56 2.93 9.54 -3.47
N ASP A 57 3.98 10.07 -4.08
CA ASP A 57 3.89 11.21 -4.97
C ASP A 57 3.29 10.79 -6.31
N THR A 58 1.97 10.89 -6.38
CA THR A 58 1.15 10.60 -7.56
C THR A 58 0.10 11.67 -7.71
N GLU A 59 -0.72 11.57 -8.74
CA GLU A 59 -1.87 12.46 -8.94
C GLU A 59 -3.02 12.24 -7.94
N PHE A 60 -2.91 11.27 -7.04
CA PHE A 60 -3.98 10.91 -6.10
C PHE A 60 -4.51 12.11 -5.31
N PHE A 61 -3.62 12.94 -4.75
CA PHE A 61 -4.05 14.10 -3.97
C PHE A 61 -4.68 15.17 -4.84
N ASP A 62 -4.23 15.32 -6.09
CA ASP A 62 -4.79 16.27 -7.05
C ASP A 62 -6.21 15.88 -7.44
N ILE A 63 -6.50 14.58 -7.49
CA ILE A 63 -7.83 14.04 -7.79
C ILE A 63 -8.73 14.00 -6.55
N ALA A 64 -8.17 13.62 -5.39
CA ALA A 64 -8.92 13.44 -4.15
C ALA A 64 -9.36 14.77 -3.51
N PHE A 65 -8.69 15.88 -3.80
CA PHE A 65 -9.00 17.20 -3.27
C PHE A 65 -9.42 18.13 -4.40
N ASP A 66 -10.59 18.74 -4.26
CA ASP A 66 -11.11 19.70 -5.24
C ASP A 66 -10.29 21.00 -5.30
N ASN A 67 -9.52 21.29 -4.25
CA ASN A 67 -8.71 22.49 -4.13
C ASN A 67 -7.22 22.15 -4.25
N LYS A 68 -6.55 22.78 -5.24
CA LYS A 68 -5.11 22.61 -5.46
C LYS A 68 -4.28 22.97 -4.23
N LYS A 69 -4.73 23.95 -3.44
CA LYS A 69 -4.04 24.34 -2.21
C LYS A 69 -4.05 23.21 -1.18
N ASP A 70 -5.17 22.51 -1.02
CA ASP A 70 -5.28 21.39 -0.09
C ASP A 70 -4.44 20.21 -0.56
N ALA A 71 -4.46 19.90 -1.87
CA ALA A 71 -3.59 18.89 -2.45
C ALA A 71 -2.12 19.21 -2.22
N MET A 72 -1.70 20.45 -2.46
CA MET A 72 -0.32 20.90 -2.21
C MET A 72 0.05 20.83 -0.73
N ASN A 73 -0.85 21.18 0.18
CA ASN A 73 -0.60 21.09 1.63
C ASN A 73 -0.36 19.65 2.08
N MET A 74 -1.06 18.69 1.48
CA MET A 74 -0.86 17.25 1.77
C MET A 74 0.51 16.75 1.30
N LYS A 75 1.07 17.37 0.26
CA LYS A 75 2.40 17.02 -0.28
C LYS A 75 3.52 17.80 0.39
N LYS A 76 3.22 18.96 0.96
CA LYS A 76 4.21 19.92 1.44
C LYS A 76 5.00 19.39 2.63
N GLY A 77 6.30 19.57 2.55
CA GLY A 77 7.21 19.32 3.65
C GLY A 77 7.48 17.86 3.96
N LEU A 78 6.94 16.92 3.19
CA LEU A 78 7.15 15.50 3.33
C LEU A 78 7.89 14.94 2.12
N LYS A 79 8.98 14.22 2.35
CA LYS A 79 9.60 13.42 1.30
C LYS A 79 8.78 12.14 1.13
N MET A 80 7.86 12.18 0.16
CA MET A 80 6.99 11.05 -0.15
C MET A 80 7.72 9.93 -0.87
N LEU A 81 7.11 8.74 -0.85
CA LEU A 81 7.51 7.64 -1.73
C LEU A 81 7.25 8.04 -3.19
N THR A 82 8.01 7.44 -4.08
CA THR A 82 7.79 7.55 -5.53
C THR A 82 7.09 6.29 -6.04
N PRO A 83 6.43 6.35 -7.20
CA PRO A 83 5.93 5.14 -7.86
C PRO A 83 7.01 4.07 -8.07
N THR A 84 8.26 4.47 -8.31
CA THR A 84 9.39 3.55 -8.44
C THR A 84 9.66 2.79 -7.15
N ASP A 85 9.55 3.43 -5.99
CA ASP A 85 9.71 2.76 -4.70
C ASP A 85 8.67 1.63 -4.54
N ILE A 86 7.45 1.90 -4.95
CA ILE A 86 6.37 0.89 -4.92
C ILE A 86 6.66 -0.24 -5.91
N ALA A 87 7.06 0.10 -7.13
CA ALA A 87 7.41 -0.89 -8.16
C ALA A 87 8.55 -1.81 -7.70
N GLN A 88 9.55 -1.27 -7.03
CA GLN A 88 10.65 -2.06 -6.48
C GLN A 88 10.20 -3.04 -5.39
N SER A 89 9.26 -2.64 -4.55
CA SER A 89 8.69 -3.54 -3.54
C SER A 89 7.89 -4.68 -4.18
N ILE A 90 7.16 -4.40 -5.25
CA ILE A 90 6.44 -5.40 -6.03
C ILE A 90 7.44 -6.38 -6.66
N LEU A 91 8.50 -5.86 -7.27
CA LEU A 91 9.53 -6.69 -7.89
C LEU A 91 10.20 -7.62 -6.87
N PHE A 92 10.50 -7.12 -5.68
CA PHE A 92 11.03 -7.92 -4.58
C PHE A 92 10.11 -9.12 -4.26
N ALA A 93 8.81 -8.90 -4.19
CA ALA A 93 7.85 -9.97 -3.93
C ALA A 93 7.80 -10.98 -5.10
N ILE A 94 7.80 -10.49 -6.33
CA ILE A 94 7.74 -11.33 -7.54
C ILE A 94 9.00 -12.20 -7.68
N GLU A 95 10.17 -11.64 -7.43
CA GLU A 95 11.46 -12.31 -7.57
C GLU A 95 11.77 -13.30 -6.43
N SER A 96 10.97 -13.29 -5.37
CA SER A 96 11.12 -14.26 -4.28
C SER A 96 10.93 -15.69 -4.79
N PRO A 97 11.64 -16.70 -4.22
CA PRO A 97 11.49 -18.08 -4.64
C PRO A 97 10.04 -18.57 -4.61
N ALA A 98 9.70 -19.49 -5.49
CA ALA A 98 8.31 -19.95 -5.66
C ALA A 98 7.65 -20.49 -4.37
N HIS A 99 8.44 -21.02 -3.43
CA HIS A 99 7.95 -21.51 -2.14
C HIS A 99 7.79 -20.42 -1.09
N VAL A 100 8.17 -19.18 -1.41
CA VAL A 100 8.06 -18.02 -0.51
C VAL A 100 6.87 -17.18 -0.93
N ASN A 101 5.92 -17.02 -0.02
CA ASN A 101 4.83 -16.06 -0.19
C ASN A 101 5.04 -14.88 0.75
N ILE A 102 5.35 -13.72 0.17
CA ILE A 102 5.38 -12.47 0.92
C ILE A 102 3.96 -11.95 0.97
N SER A 103 3.35 -12.00 2.14
CA SER A 103 1.91 -11.78 2.28
C SER A 103 1.52 -10.32 2.25
N LEU A 104 2.34 -9.49 2.89
CA LEU A 104 2.06 -8.07 3.06
C LEU A 104 3.38 -7.30 3.09
N ILE A 105 3.41 -6.19 2.35
CA ILE A 105 4.47 -5.19 2.44
C ILE A 105 3.81 -3.87 2.81
N GLU A 106 4.12 -3.38 4.00
CA GLU A 106 3.79 -2.03 4.41
C GLU A 106 4.99 -1.14 4.11
N ILE A 107 4.80 -0.13 3.27
CA ILE A 107 5.87 0.76 2.86
C ILE A 107 5.43 2.21 3.03
N THR A 108 6.17 2.96 3.83
CA THR A 108 5.84 4.35 4.15
C THR A 108 7.05 5.25 4.01
N PRO A 109 6.86 6.53 3.77
CA PRO A 109 7.95 7.49 3.94
C PRO A 109 8.52 7.39 5.37
N THR A 110 9.81 7.55 5.50
CA THR A 110 10.47 7.52 6.82
C THR A 110 9.87 8.58 7.77
N GLU A 111 9.47 9.71 7.23
CA GLU A 111 8.92 10.84 7.99
C GLU A 111 7.44 10.68 8.34
N GLN A 112 6.75 9.70 7.76
CA GLN A 112 5.35 9.40 8.07
C GLN A 112 5.29 8.45 9.26
N ALA A 113 4.63 8.87 10.35
CA ALA A 113 4.49 8.03 11.53
C ALA A 113 3.62 6.79 11.24
N PRO A 114 3.83 5.68 11.94
CA PRO A 114 2.95 4.52 11.87
C PRO A 114 1.49 4.94 12.12
N GLY A 115 0.58 4.41 11.32
CA GLY A 115 -0.81 4.87 11.31
C GLY A 115 -1.07 6.08 10.42
N GLY A 116 -0.04 6.74 9.93
CA GLY A 116 -0.08 7.53 8.71
C GLY A 116 -0.49 9.00 8.78
N VAL A 117 -0.98 9.49 9.91
CA VAL A 117 -1.42 10.89 10.00
C VAL A 117 -0.29 11.82 10.39
N LYS A 118 0.46 11.43 11.41
CA LYS A 118 1.55 12.26 11.95
C LYS A 118 2.79 12.19 11.06
N ILE A 119 3.43 13.34 10.89
CA ILE A 119 4.70 13.48 10.16
C ILE A 119 5.76 13.99 11.11
N GLU A 120 6.88 13.30 11.17
CA GLU A 120 8.05 13.70 11.94
C GLU A 120 9.24 13.84 11.00
N LYS A 121 9.79 15.04 10.92
CA LYS A 121 10.95 15.32 10.09
C LYS A 121 12.19 14.61 10.62
N VAL A 122 12.99 14.09 9.72
CA VAL A 122 14.33 13.59 10.05
C VAL A 122 15.19 14.78 10.44
N LYS A 123 15.78 14.70 11.61
CA LYS A 123 16.67 15.74 12.16
C LYS A 123 18.08 15.64 11.56
#